data_a193fcf6737f5859acc03e6ddce055d9
#
_entry.id   a193fcf6737f5859acc03e6ddce055d9
#
_cell.length_a   1.000
_cell.length_b   1.000
_cell.length_c   1.000
_cell.angle_alpha   90.00
_cell.angle_beta   90.00
_cell.angle_gamma   90.00
#
_symmetry.space_group_name_H-M   'P 1'
#
loop_
_entity.id
_entity.type
_entity.pdbx_description
1 polymer ?
#
loop_
_entity_poly.entity_id
_entity_poly.type
_entity_poly.pdbx_seq_one_letter_code
_entity_poly.pdbx_strand_id
1 'polypeptide(L)'
;MAAKSQIVTGDYADEYIRFLQLQLGGDRNFCYICVDVKSGMAAVVDPGFRAGWLSAAAAERGLKISCILITHGHSDHVAQAGRLADITGAPVYAGERERVPGSLVLTDGQRLNLGTRPITAFHTPGHSPGHLCYLFENRLMTGDLLFCGKVGGTGPGFPGSAEEEEWASLKRIASLPEETLVYPGHDYYGGDGRMPHSTIGCEKRNNPFLLCGSFEAFTHLKQNWDSYKREHGIR
;
A
#
# COMPACT_ATOMS: atom_id res chain seq x y z
N MET A 1 24.36 6.79 -15.23
CA MET A 1 24.34 6.83 -13.75
C MET A 1 23.27 7.79 -13.16
N ALA A 2 22.37 8.36 -13.94
CA ALA A 2 21.35 9.34 -13.46
C ALA A 2 20.05 8.72 -12.92
N ALA A 3 19.89 7.40 -12.90
CA ALA A 3 18.62 6.75 -12.60
C ALA A 3 18.39 6.34 -11.12
N LYS A 4 19.39 6.52 -10.24
CA LYS A 4 19.26 6.08 -8.83
C LYS A 4 18.47 7.05 -7.94
N SER A 5 18.45 8.35 -8.23
CA SER A 5 17.82 9.36 -7.38
C SER A 5 16.30 9.52 -7.58
N GLN A 6 15.74 9.01 -8.67
CA GLN A 6 14.30 9.12 -8.98
C GLN A 6 13.44 7.96 -8.45
N ILE A 7 14.04 6.91 -7.90
CA ILE A 7 13.33 5.70 -7.47
C ILE A 7 12.93 5.78 -5.98
N VAL A 8 13.78 6.33 -5.12
CA VAL A 8 13.50 6.49 -3.70
C VAL A 8 12.80 7.83 -3.49
N THR A 9 11.51 7.80 -3.11
CA THR A 9 10.72 9.01 -2.83
C THR A 9 10.67 9.34 -1.34
N GLY A 10 10.93 8.35 -0.47
CA GLY A 10 11.03 8.52 0.97
C GLY A 10 12.01 7.53 1.58
N ASP A 11 12.85 7.98 2.49
CA ASP A 11 13.78 7.16 3.29
C ASP A 11 13.74 7.69 4.72
N TYR A 12 13.05 6.98 5.58
CA TYR A 12 13.00 7.23 7.01
C TYR A 12 13.84 6.20 7.75
N ALA A 13 14.69 6.64 8.66
CA ALA A 13 15.48 5.77 9.52
C ALA A 13 15.63 6.35 10.92
N ASP A 14 15.50 5.50 11.93
CA ASP A 14 15.87 5.76 13.31
C ASP A 14 16.71 4.59 13.86
N GLU A 15 16.89 4.51 15.17
CA GLU A 15 17.67 3.44 15.80
C GLU A 15 16.98 2.06 15.76
N TYR A 16 15.68 2.02 15.43
CA TYR A 16 14.86 0.81 15.49
C TYR A 16 14.44 0.30 14.12
N ILE A 17 14.05 1.23 13.24
CA ILE A 17 13.49 0.88 11.93
C ILE A 17 14.11 1.72 10.82
N ARG A 18 14.06 1.16 9.59
CA ARG A 18 14.15 1.92 8.35
C ARG A 18 12.94 1.62 7.48
N PHE A 19 12.41 2.65 6.84
CA PHE A 19 11.27 2.53 5.95
C PHE A 19 11.56 3.28 4.65
N LEU A 20 11.50 2.57 3.54
CA LEU A 20 11.73 3.12 2.22
C LEU A 20 10.43 3.12 1.44
N GLN A 21 10.10 4.26 0.84
CA GLN A 21 9.08 4.39 -0.18
C GLN A 21 9.76 4.52 -1.54
N LEU A 22 9.41 3.63 -2.47
CA LEU A 22 10.04 3.51 -3.77
C LEU A 22 9.00 3.70 -4.84
N GLN A 23 9.19 4.67 -5.74
CA GLN A 23 8.35 4.80 -6.92
C GLN A 23 8.89 3.93 -8.05
N LEU A 24 8.19 2.84 -8.35
CA LEU A 24 8.58 1.85 -9.36
C LEU A 24 7.43 1.66 -10.33
N GLY A 25 7.72 1.67 -11.64
CA GLY A 25 6.71 1.44 -12.66
C GLY A 25 6.10 2.69 -13.29
N GLY A 26 5.15 2.48 -14.21
CA GLY A 26 4.64 3.52 -15.13
C GLY A 26 3.50 4.35 -14.59
N ASP A 27 2.67 3.81 -13.67
CA ASP A 27 1.49 4.51 -13.13
C ASP A 27 1.73 5.06 -11.71
N ARG A 28 2.94 5.57 -11.49
CA ARG A 28 3.35 6.12 -10.19
C ARG A 28 3.18 5.14 -9.02
N ASN A 29 3.34 3.84 -9.29
CA ASN A 29 3.24 2.78 -8.31
C ASN A 29 4.30 2.92 -7.22
N PHE A 30 3.87 2.73 -5.99
CA PHE A 30 4.74 2.61 -4.84
C PHE A 30 5.00 1.16 -4.46
N CYS A 31 6.24 0.89 -4.09
CA CYS A 31 6.69 -0.32 -3.41
C CYS A 31 7.36 0.11 -2.11
N TYR A 32 7.23 -0.66 -1.06
CA TYR A 32 7.78 -0.31 0.24
C TYR A 32 8.77 -1.35 0.74
N ILE A 33 9.80 -0.89 1.47
CA ILE A 33 10.70 -1.77 2.22
C ILE A 33 10.63 -1.37 3.69
N CYS A 34 10.09 -2.26 4.53
CA CYS A 34 10.09 -2.15 5.97
C CYS A 34 11.29 -2.89 6.52
N VAL A 35 12.06 -2.31 7.43
CA VAL A 35 13.28 -2.90 7.98
C VAL A 35 13.26 -2.83 9.50
N ASP A 36 13.53 -3.96 10.15
CA ASP A 36 13.96 -3.98 11.55
C ASP A 36 15.50 -3.83 11.59
N VAL A 37 15.96 -2.68 12.06
CA VAL A 37 17.40 -2.32 12.08
C VAL A 37 18.21 -3.30 12.94
N LYS A 38 17.63 -3.77 14.05
CA LYS A 38 18.31 -4.68 14.98
C LYS A 38 18.64 -6.03 14.35
N SER A 39 17.73 -6.58 13.55
CA SER A 39 17.93 -7.92 12.93
C SER A 39 18.46 -7.85 11.50
N GLY A 40 18.40 -6.68 10.84
CA GLY A 40 18.66 -6.52 9.42
C GLY A 40 17.61 -7.20 8.51
N MET A 41 16.49 -7.65 9.09
CA MET A 41 15.40 -8.25 8.32
C MET A 41 14.55 -7.18 7.63
N ALA A 42 14.18 -7.45 6.38
CA ALA A 42 13.36 -6.58 5.56
C ALA A 42 12.12 -7.29 5.03
N ALA A 43 10.98 -6.59 5.01
CA ALA A 43 9.78 -6.96 4.28
C ALA A 43 9.64 -6.05 3.07
N VAL A 44 9.28 -6.62 1.91
CA VAL A 44 8.97 -5.85 0.70
C VAL A 44 7.46 -5.91 0.49
N VAL A 45 6.83 -4.75 0.31
CA VAL A 45 5.38 -4.64 0.05
C VAL A 45 5.16 -4.22 -1.39
N ASP A 46 4.30 -4.95 -2.09
CA ASP A 46 3.89 -4.72 -3.48
C ASP A 46 5.05 -4.59 -4.48
N PRO A 47 5.87 -5.65 -4.67
CA PRO A 47 6.92 -5.64 -5.67
C PRO A 47 6.37 -5.89 -7.08
N GLY A 48 5.58 -4.96 -7.61
CA GLY A 48 5.04 -5.05 -8.96
C GLY A 48 6.11 -4.94 -10.04
N PHE A 49 7.26 -4.32 -9.74
CA PHE A 49 8.32 -4.01 -10.70
C PHE A 49 9.72 -4.28 -10.12
N ARG A 50 10.69 -4.54 -11.02
CA ARG A 50 12.14 -4.50 -10.76
C ARG A 50 12.63 -5.41 -9.63
N ALA A 51 12.16 -6.65 -9.51
CA ALA A 51 12.58 -7.62 -8.48
C ALA A 51 14.12 -7.72 -8.31
N GLY A 52 14.86 -7.82 -9.41
CA GLY A 52 16.33 -7.90 -9.35
C GLY A 52 16.98 -6.65 -8.75
N TRP A 53 16.45 -5.47 -9.04
CA TRP A 53 16.93 -4.23 -8.43
C TRP A 53 16.58 -4.15 -6.94
N LEU A 54 15.37 -4.54 -6.54
CA LEU A 54 14.95 -4.60 -5.13
C LEU A 54 15.87 -5.51 -4.31
N SER A 55 16.17 -6.70 -4.83
CA SER A 55 17.08 -7.64 -4.17
C SER A 55 18.50 -7.07 -4.06
N ALA A 56 19.04 -6.49 -5.14
CA ALA A 56 20.37 -5.88 -5.12
C ALA A 56 20.44 -4.68 -4.16
N ALA A 57 19.43 -3.82 -4.16
CA ALA A 57 19.35 -2.64 -3.29
C ALA A 57 19.26 -3.02 -1.80
N ALA A 58 18.59 -4.12 -1.47
CA ALA A 58 18.57 -4.66 -0.11
C ALA A 58 19.94 -5.23 0.27
N ALA A 59 20.55 -6.04 -0.60
CA ALA A 59 21.85 -6.65 -0.35
C ALA A 59 22.98 -5.61 -0.19
N GLU A 60 23.00 -4.55 -1.02
CA GLU A 60 23.95 -3.42 -0.90
C GLU A 60 23.88 -2.71 0.48
N ARG A 61 22.74 -2.85 1.16
CA ARG A 61 22.49 -2.28 2.52
C ARG A 61 22.66 -3.30 3.64
N GLY A 62 23.11 -4.53 3.32
CA GLY A 62 23.21 -5.61 4.28
C GLY A 62 21.88 -6.13 4.81
N LEU A 63 20.78 -5.88 4.09
CA LEU A 63 19.44 -6.29 4.47
C LEU A 63 19.08 -7.66 3.91
N LYS A 64 18.39 -8.47 4.71
CA LYS A 64 17.82 -9.75 4.29
C LYS A 64 16.33 -9.60 4.06
N ILE A 65 15.87 -9.71 2.81
CA ILE A 65 14.43 -9.80 2.52
C ILE A 65 13.93 -11.13 3.09
N SER A 66 13.08 -11.06 4.11
CA SER A 66 12.56 -12.21 4.87
C SER A 66 11.10 -12.53 4.57
N CYS A 67 10.35 -11.57 4.01
CA CYS A 67 8.99 -11.79 3.51
C CYS A 67 8.62 -10.76 2.43
N ILE A 68 7.66 -11.14 1.61
CA ILE A 68 7.05 -10.31 0.56
C ILE A 68 5.56 -10.24 0.88
N LEU A 69 5.03 -9.04 0.98
CA LEU A 69 3.65 -8.76 1.37
C LEU A 69 2.91 -8.16 0.18
N ILE A 70 1.75 -8.69 -0.15
CA ILE A 70 0.91 -8.22 -1.25
C ILE A 70 -0.36 -7.63 -0.68
N THR A 71 -0.62 -6.36 -0.97
CA THR A 71 -1.88 -5.71 -0.56
C THR A 71 -3.05 -6.30 -1.32
N HIS A 72 -2.91 -6.48 -2.65
CA HIS A 72 -3.94 -7.06 -3.51
C HIS A 72 -3.35 -7.60 -4.83
N GLY A 73 -4.13 -8.38 -5.57
CA GLY A 73 -3.68 -9.19 -6.71
C GLY A 73 -3.59 -8.47 -8.05
N HIS A 74 -3.70 -7.14 -8.15
CA HIS A 74 -3.51 -6.44 -9.42
C HIS A 74 -2.06 -6.52 -9.89
N SER A 75 -1.88 -6.61 -11.21
CA SER A 75 -0.59 -6.94 -11.81
C SER A 75 0.53 -5.96 -11.49
N ASP A 76 0.22 -4.70 -11.33
CA ASP A 76 1.15 -3.62 -11.00
C ASP A 76 1.63 -3.65 -9.53
N HIS A 77 1.00 -4.47 -8.68
CA HIS A 77 1.43 -4.74 -7.30
C HIS A 77 2.13 -6.10 -7.16
N VAL A 78 1.73 -7.11 -7.94
CA VAL A 78 2.15 -8.50 -7.73
C VAL A 78 3.10 -9.06 -8.78
N ALA A 79 3.26 -8.42 -9.95
CA ALA A 79 3.90 -9.03 -11.12
C ALA A 79 5.34 -9.50 -10.91
N GLN A 80 6.08 -8.97 -9.95
CA GLN A 80 7.46 -9.39 -9.67
C GLN A 80 7.62 -10.12 -8.33
N ALA A 81 6.51 -10.41 -7.62
CA ALA A 81 6.55 -11.06 -6.31
C ALA A 81 7.17 -12.46 -6.38
N GLY A 82 6.73 -13.29 -7.31
CA GLY A 82 7.28 -14.64 -7.53
C GLY A 82 8.76 -14.58 -7.88
N ARG A 83 9.16 -13.69 -8.80
CA ARG A 83 10.57 -13.51 -9.15
C ARG A 83 11.42 -13.04 -7.98
N LEU A 84 10.89 -12.14 -7.14
CA LEU A 84 11.60 -11.70 -5.94
C LEU A 84 11.74 -12.85 -4.94
N ALA A 85 10.70 -13.66 -4.79
CA ALA A 85 10.73 -14.88 -3.97
C ALA A 85 11.80 -15.88 -4.45
N ASP A 86 11.88 -16.14 -5.77
CA ASP A 86 12.89 -17.02 -6.35
C ASP A 86 14.32 -16.53 -6.07
N ILE A 87 14.56 -15.21 -6.15
CA ILE A 87 15.90 -14.63 -5.92
C ILE A 87 16.28 -14.66 -4.43
N THR A 88 15.33 -14.43 -3.52
CA THR A 88 15.60 -14.18 -2.09
C THR A 88 15.32 -15.38 -1.19
N GLY A 89 14.52 -16.34 -1.65
CA GLY A 89 13.97 -17.42 -0.84
C GLY A 89 12.86 -16.94 0.14
N ALA A 90 12.42 -15.70 0.05
CA ALA A 90 11.43 -15.15 0.95
C ALA A 90 10.01 -15.62 0.59
N PRO A 91 9.19 -16.03 1.57
CA PRO A 91 7.78 -16.36 1.32
C PRO A 91 6.98 -15.14 0.90
N VAL A 92 6.00 -15.35 0.01
CA VAL A 92 5.01 -14.35 -0.39
C VAL A 92 3.76 -14.54 0.46
N TYR A 93 3.18 -13.44 0.94
CA TYR A 93 1.94 -13.43 1.71
C TYR A 93 0.90 -12.54 1.03
N ALA A 94 -0.35 -12.99 1.02
CA ALA A 94 -1.49 -12.25 0.46
C ALA A 94 -2.78 -12.57 1.24
N GLY A 95 -3.84 -11.80 1.01
CA GLY A 95 -5.16 -12.08 1.56
C GLY A 95 -5.78 -13.34 0.96
N GLU A 96 -6.63 -14.03 1.71
CA GLU A 96 -7.21 -15.33 1.34
C GLU A 96 -7.92 -15.31 -0.02
N ARG A 97 -8.59 -14.21 -0.37
CA ARG A 97 -9.35 -14.09 -1.63
C ARG A 97 -8.55 -13.48 -2.78
N GLU A 98 -7.27 -13.13 -2.53
CA GLU A 98 -6.35 -12.70 -3.60
C GLU A 98 -5.73 -13.91 -4.28
N ARG A 99 -5.82 -13.96 -5.60
CA ARG A 99 -5.31 -15.10 -6.39
C ARG A 99 -3.83 -14.91 -6.73
N VAL A 100 -2.98 -14.88 -5.70
CA VAL A 100 -1.53 -14.75 -5.85
C VAL A 100 -0.90 -16.15 -5.81
N PRO A 101 -0.36 -16.67 -6.93
CA PRO A 101 0.18 -18.01 -6.98
C PRO A 101 1.31 -18.24 -5.97
N GLY A 102 1.23 -19.34 -5.21
CA GLY A 102 2.26 -19.74 -4.24
C GLY A 102 2.32 -18.88 -2.97
N SER A 103 1.39 -17.94 -2.78
CA SER A 103 1.36 -17.15 -1.55
C SER A 103 0.80 -17.95 -0.37
N LEU A 104 1.29 -17.59 0.82
CA LEU A 104 0.71 -17.96 2.11
C LEU A 104 -0.40 -16.97 2.46
N VAL A 105 -1.47 -17.49 3.04
CA VAL A 105 -2.63 -16.67 3.40
C VAL A 105 -2.37 -15.90 4.68
N LEU A 106 -2.69 -14.60 4.67
CA LEU A 106 -2.82 -13.78 5.87
C LEU A 106 -4.28 -13.45 6.13
N THR A 107 -4.66 -13.56 7.38
CA THR A 107 -6.00 -13.23 7.86
C THR A 107 -6.01 -11.88 8.61
N ASP A 108 -7.21 -11.38 8.84
CA ASP A 108 -7.41 -10.12 9.58
C ASP A 108 -6.79 -10.15 10.98
N GLY A 109 -6.09 -9.07 11.33
CA GLY A 109 -5.40 -8.91 12.61
C GLY A 109 -4.15 -9.79 12.78
N GLN A 110 -3.82 -10.64 11.80
CA GLN A 110 -2.63 -11.48 11.88
C GLN A 110 -1.36 -10.64 11.89
N ARG A 111 -0.40 -11.07 12.72
CA ARG A 111 0.89 -10.39 12.89
C ARG A 111 2.02 -11.27 12.38
N LEU A 112 2.85 -10.70 11.53
CA LEU A 112 4.12 -11.29 11.08
C LEU A 112 5.27 -10.61 11.83
N ASN A 113 6.19 -11.39 12.37
CA ASN A 113 7.37 -10.83 13.02
C ASN A 113 8.46 -10.55 11.97
N LEU A 114 8.73 -9.26 11.73
CA LEU A 114 9.89 -8.81 10.99
C LEU A 114 11.03 -8.61 11.99
N GLY A 115 11.81 -9.68 12.25
CA GLY A 115 12.79 -9.66 13.32
C GLY A 115 12.14 -9.44 14.69
N THR A 116 12.41 -8.29 15.30
CA THR A 116 11.86 -7.90 16.62
C THR A 116 10.59 -7.05 16.49
N ARG A 117 10.18 -6.67 15.28
CA ARG A 117 9.07 -5.76 15.00
C ARG A 117 7.91 -6.47 14.32
N PRO A 118 6.67 -6.31 14.78
CA PRO A 118 5.53 -6.89 14.09
C PRO A 118 5.07 -6.02 12.93
N ILE A 119 4.60 -6.69 11.86
CA ILE A 119 3.74 -6.11 10.84
C ILE A 119 2.36 -6.70 11.04
N THR A 120 1.33 -5.87 11.16
CA THR A 120 -0.06 -6.32 11.36
C THR A 120 -0.82 -6.18 10.04
N ALA A 121 -1.50 -7.25 9.62
CA ALA A 121 -2.37 -7.25 8.46
C ALA A 121 -3.81 -6.85 8.88
N PHE A 122 -4.45 -5.98 8.11
CA PHE A 122 -5.86 -5.61 8.24
C PHE A 122 -6.59 -6.04 6.97
N HIS A 123 -7.56 -6.94 7.08
CA HIS A 123 -8.42 -7.26 5.95
C HIS A 123 -9.35 -6.09 5.68
N THR A 124 -9.22 -5.53 4.50
CA THR A 124 -9.86 -4.29 4.06
C THR A 124 -10.42 -4.46 2.65
N PRO A 125 -11.41 -5.36 2.47
CA PRO A 125 -11.99 -5.63 1.16
C PRO A 125 -12.70 -4.41 0.60
N GLY A 126 -12.91 -4.42 -0.71
CA GLY A 126 -13.63 -3.39 -1.44
C GLY A 126 -13.03 -3.13 -2.80
N HIS A 127 -11.85 -2.57 -2.92
CA HIS A 127 -11.11 -2.44 -4.18
C HIS A 127 -10.81 -3.82 -4.80
N SER A 128 -10.41 -4.78 -3.98
CA SER A 128 -10.37 -6.20 -4.30
C SER A 128 -10.92 -7.03 -3.13
N PRO A 129 -11.34 -8.30 -3.37
CA PRO A 129 -12.04 -9.08 -2.35
C PRO A 129 -11.17 -9.55 -1.19
N GLY A 130 -9.86 -9.66 -1.39
CA GLY A 130 -8.91 -10.09 -0.37
C GLY A 130 -7.93 -9.01 0.05
N HIS A 131 -8.21 -7.76 -0.27
CA HIS A 131 -7.32 -6.63 -0.01
C HIS A 131 -6.83 -6.58 1.45
N LEU A 132 -5.54 -6.33 1.64
CA LEU A 132 -4.91 -6.15 2.94
C LEU A 132 -4.21 -4.79 3.02
N CYS A 133 -4.44 -4.07 4.11
CA CYS A 133 -3.52 -3.03 4.54
C CYS A 133 -2.51 -3.61 5.53
N TYR A 134 -1.29 -3.08 5.55
CA TYR A 134 -0.23 -3.50 6.46
C TYR A 134 0.21 -2.34 7.36
N LEU A 135 0.19 -2.57 8.67
CA LEU A 135 0.69 -1.59 9.64
C LEU A 135 2.06 -2.02 10.17
N PHE A 136 3.06 -1.19 9.93
CA PHE A 136 4.41 -1.30 10.49
C PHE A 136 4.71 -0.05 11.33
N GLU A 137 4.79 -0.23 12.63
CA GLU A 137 4.83 0.85 13.62
C GLU A 137 3.62 1.80 13.43
N ASN A 138 3.85 3.06 13.11
CA ASN A 138 2.80 4.02 12.80
C ASN A 138 2.57 4.25 11.29
N ARG A 139 3.05 3.34 10.42
CA ARG A 139 2.97 3.44 8.95
C ARG A 139 2.01 2.41 8.40
N LEU A 140 0.91 2.87 7.87
CA LEU A 140 -0.11 2.05 7.22
C LEU A 140 0.09 2.08 5.71
N MET A 141 0.53 0.96 5.14
CA MET A 141 0.56 0.74 3.70
C MET A 141 -0.85 0.33 3.27
N THR A 142 -1.52 1.22 2.55
CA THR A 142 -2.96 1.11 2.27
C THR A 142 -3.27 0.50 0.91
N GLY A 143 -2.24 0.15 0.12
CA GLY A 143 -2.47 -0.31 -1.25
C GLY A 143 -3.43 0.62 -1.98
N ASP A 144 -4.41 0.03 -2.65
CA ASP A 144 -5.40 0.77 -3.44
C ASP A 144 -6.74 0.97 -2.72
N LEU A 145 -6.77 0.82 -1.39
CA LEU A 145 -7.94 1.18 -0.60
C LEU A 145 -8.05 2.70 -0.40
N LEU A 146 -6.95 3.33 0.06
CA LEU A 146 -6.92 4.76 0.40
C LEU A 146 -5.66 5.41 -0.19
N PHE A 147 -5.87 6.43 -1.01
CA PHE A 147 -4.82 7.31 -1.52
C PHE A 147 -4.84 8.66 -0.80
N CYS A 148 -3.82 9.47 -1.03
CA CYS A 148 -3.84 10.86 -0.57
C CYS A 148 -4.93 11.65 -1.33
N GLY A 149 -6.05 11.94 -0.68
CA GLY A 149 -7.18 12.70 -1.25
C GLY A 149 -8.15 11.92 -2.15
N LYS A 150 -8.01 10.57 -2.23
CA LYS A 150 -8.90 9.72 -3.04
C LYS A 150 -9.00 8.32 -2.43
N VAL A 151 -9.87 7.48 -2.97
CA VAL A 151 -9.98 6.03 -2.67
C VAL A 151 -9.85 5.20 -3.94
N GLY A 152 -9.71 3.89 -3.78
CA GLY A 152 -9.57 2.93 -4.85
C GLY A 152 -10.74 2.91 -5.83
N GLY A 153 -10.50 2.34 -7.01
CA GLY A 153 -11.55 2.07 -7.99
C GLY A 153 -12.39 0.86 -7.59
N THR A 154 -13.68 0.87 -7.95
CA THR A 154 -14.59 -0.27 -7.87
C THR A 154 -15.44 -0.34 -9.13
N GLY A 155 -16.22 -1.41 -9.30
CA GLY A 155 -17.13 -1.58 -10.43
C GLY A 155 -16.55 -2.42 -11.57
N PRO A 156 -17.09 -2.28 -12.81
CA PRO A 156 -16.80 -3.23 -13.91
C PRO A 156 -15.32 -3.37 -14.31
N GLY A 157 -14.51 -2.33 -14.08
CA GLY A 157 -13.06 -2.35 -14.32
C GLY A 157 -12.25 -3.08 -13.23
N PHE A 158 -12.89 -3.44 -12.12
CA PHE A 158 -12.24 -4.03 -10.94
C PHE A 158 -12.97 -5.30 -10.50
N PRO A 159 -12.72 -6.45 -11.14
CA PRO A 159 -13.44 -7.69 -10.88
C PRO A 159 -13.36 -8.12 -9.41
N GLY A 160 -14.51 -8.38 -8.80
CA GLY A 160 -14.62 -8.78 -7.39
C GLY A 160 -14.61 -7.62 -6.41
N SER A 161 -14.54 -6.37 -6.88
CA SER A 161 -14.67 -5.19 -6.03
C SER A 161 -16.11 -4.99 -5.54
N ALA A 162 -16.25 -4.34 -4.37
CA ALA A 162 -17.55 -4.05 -3.76
C ALA A 162 -17.49 -2.71 -3.00
N GLU A 163 -18.31 -1.75 -3.42
CA GLU A 163 -18.32 -0.39 -2.84
C GLU A 163 -18.72 -0.39 -1.37
N GLU A 164 -19.65 -1.26 -0.98
CA GLU A 164 -20.11 -1.36 0.42
C GLU A 164 -18.99 -1.91 1.32
N GLU A 165 -18.24 -2.93 0.85
CA GLU A 165 -17.07 -3.45 1.56
C GLU A 165 -15.97 -2.38 1.67
N GLU A 166 -15.72 -1.63 0.59
CA GLU A 166 -14.74 -0.54 0.57
C GLU A 166 -15.12 0.57 1.57
N TRP A 167 -16.39 0.98 1.58
CA TRP A 167 -16.91 1.94 2.55
C TRP A 167 -16.69 1.50 3.99
N ALA A 168 -17.03 0.26 4.31
CA ALA A 168 -16.80 -0.31 5.63
C ALA A 168 -15.31 -0.36 6.00
N SER A 169 -14.45 -0.77 5.06
CA SER A 169 -13.00 -0.83 5.21
C SER A 169 -12.38 0.54 5.45
N LEU A 170 -12.82 1.57 4.70
CA LEU A 170 -12.38 2.96 4.88
C LEU A 170 -12.75 3.49 6.26
N LYS A 171 -13.97 3.26 6.73
CA LYS A 171 -14.39 3.65 8.08
C LYS A 171 -13.56 2.98 9.16
N ARG A 172 -13.23 1.71 8.97
CA ARG A 172 -12.38 0.95 9.88
C ARG A 172 -10.99 1.55 9.99
N ILE A 173 -10.29 1.79 8.86
CA ILE A 173 -8.94 2.36 8.92
C ILE A 173 -8.95 3.82 9.37
N ALA A 174 -10.00 4.58 9.09
CA ALA A 174 -10.18 5.94 9.59
C ALA A 174 -10.37 6.01 11.12
N SER A 175 -10.65 4.87 11.79
CA SER A 175 -10.68 4.79 13.26
C SER A 175 -9.30 4.62 13.91
N LEU A 176 -8.24 4.41 13.13
CA LEU A 176 -6.85 4.40 13.63
C LEU A 176 -6.46 5.79 14.17
N PRO A 177 -5.42 5.88 14.99
CA PRO A 177 -4.90 7.16 15.49
C PRO A 177 -4.63 8.16 14.36
N GLU A 178 -4.94 9.44 14.57
CA GLU A 178 -4.85 10.47 13.54
C GLU A 178 -3.42 10.72 13.03
N GLU A 179 -2.41 10.42 13.87
CA GLU A 179 -0.99 10.49 13.54
C GLU A 179 -0.50 9.29 12.73
N THR A 180 -1.32 8.26 12.50
CA THR A 180 -0.95 7.12 11.65
C THR A 180 -0.69 7.62 10.24
N LEU A 181 0.53 7.36 9.74
CA LEU A 181 0.96 7.71 8.39
C LEU A 181 0.31 6.79 7.37
N VAL A 182 -0.22 7.36 6.30
CA VAL A 182 -0.87 6.66 5.18
C VAL A 182 0.07 6.61 4.01
N TYR A 183 0.41 5.40 3.56
CA TYR A 183 1.29 5.11 2.43
C TYR A 183 0.52 4.34 1.35
N PRO A 184 0.07 5.02 0.28
CA PRO A 184 -0.81 4.43 -0.74
C PRO A 184 -0.09 3.55 -1.76
N GLY A 185 -0.86 2.82 -2.59
CA GLY A 185 -0.31 2.07 -3.73
C GLY A 185 0.17 2.95 -4.88
N HIS A 186 -0.43 4.15 -5.04
CA HIS A 186 -0.11 5.09 -6.11
C HIS A 186 -0.08 6.55 -5.66
N ASP A 187 0.67 7.39 -6.39
CA ASP A 187 0.69 8.85 -6.22
C ASP A 187 -0.25 9.51 -7.23
N TYR A 188 -1.57 9.41 -7.03
CA TYR A 188 -2.53 10.01 -7.96
C TYR A 188 -2.75 11.51 -7.78
N TYR A 189 -2.73 12.01 -6.55
CA TYR A 189 -3.15 13.39 -6.24
C TYR A 189 -2.14 14.21 -5.45
N GLY A 190 -1.06 13.61 -5.01
CA GLY A 190 0.14 14.33 -4.59
C GLY A 190 0.85 15.02 -5.77
N GLY A 191 0.47 14.63 -6.95
CA GLY A 191 0.61 15.17 -8.31
C GLY A 191 1.98 15.61 -8.78
N ASP A 192 2.80 16.08 -7.93
CA ASP A 192 4.14 16.60 -8.21
C ASP A 192 5.23 15.94 -7.35
N GLY A 193 4.90 14.81 -6.73
CA GLY A 193 5.80 14.10 -5.79
C GLY A 193 5.96 14.79 -4.44
N ARG A 194 5.14 15.80 -4.13
CA ARG A 194 5.24 16.56 -2.88
C ARG A 194 4.47 15.94 -1.73
N MET A 195 3.49 15.08 -2.00
CA MET A 195 2.73 14.36 -0.98
C MET A 195 2.66 12.86 -1.25
N PRO A 196 3.81 12.17 -1.19
CA PRO A 196 3.86 10.71 -1.41
C PRO A 196 3.23 9.91 -0.27
N HIS A 197 2.84 10.56 0.81
CA HIS A 197 2.14 9.99 1.96
C HIS A 197 1.30 11.08 2.66
N SER A 198 0.38 10.64 3.50
CA SER A 198 -0.53 11.49 4.28
C SER A 198 -0.61 10.99 5.72
N THR A 199 -1.63 11.41 6.47
CA THR A 199 -2.00 10.84 7.77
C THR A 199 -3.49 10.53 7.81
N ILE A 200 -3.91 9.62 8.67
CA ILE A 200 -5.34 9.34 8.90
C ILE A 200 -6.10 10.63 9.24
N GLY A 201 -5.54 11.47 10.10
CA GLY A 201 -6.15 12.75 10.47
C GLY A 201 -6.27 13.72 9.28
N CYS A 202 -5.28 13.78 8.40
CA CYS A 202 -5.35 14.60 7.19
C CYS A 202 -6.44 14.09 6.25
N GLU A 203 -6.49 12.78 5.99
CA GLU A 203 -7.50 12.19 5.12
C GLU A 203 -8.91 12.35 5.68
N LYS A 204 -9.14 12.17 6.99
CA LYS A 204 -10.44 12.44 7.63
C LYS A 204 -10.94 13.86 7.43
N ARG A 205 -10.05 14.84 7.35
CA ARG A 205 -10.40 16.26 7.21
C ARG A 205 -10.53 16.73 5.76
N ASN A 206 -9.84 16.08 4.82
CA ASN A 206 -9.67 16.62 3.48
C ASN A 206 -10.06 15.66 2.35
N ASN A 207 -10.12 14.34 2.60
CA ASN A 207 -10.48 13.38 1.56
C ASN A 207 -12.00 13.40 1.33
N PRO A 208 -12.47 13.77 0.13
CA PRO A 208 -13.89 13.89 -0.16
C PRO A 208 -14.70 12.62 0.14
N PHE A 209 -14.09 11.46 -0.06
CA PHE A 209 -14.73 10.16 0.17
C PHE A 209 -14.88 9.85 1.66
N LEU A 210 -13.90 10.23 2.50
CA LEU A 210 -14.00 10.07 3.95
C LEU A 210 -14.92 11.11 4.60
N LEU A 211 -15.18 12.21 3.92
CA LEU A 211 -16.14 13.25 4.35
C LEU A 211 -17.60 12.89 4.03
N CYS A 212 -17.85 11.85 3.22
CA CYS A 212 -19.21 11.39 2.94
C CYS A 212 -19.90 10.93 4.24
N GLY A 213 -21.08 11.48 4.53
CA GLY A 213 -21.84 11.14 5.73
C GLY A 213 -22.66 9.85 5.63
N SER A 214 -22.85 9.32 4.41
CA SER A 214 -23.63 8.11 4.14
C SER A 214 -23.03 7.30 2.99
N PHE A 215 -23.42 6.03 2.92
CA PHE A 215 -23.01 5.15 1.81
C PHE A 215 -23.53 5.64 0.46
N GLU A 216 -24.76 6.15 0.41
CA GLU A 216 -25.35 6.73 -0.80
C GLU A 216 -24.55 7.94 -1.32
N ALA A 217 -24.09 8.82 -0.41
CA ALA A 217 -23.24 9.95 -0.77
C ALA A 217 -21.87 9.48 -1.30
N PHE A 218 -21.32 8.43 -0.70
CA PHE A 218 -20.05 7.83 -1.13
C PHE A 218 -20.17 7.24 -2.55
N THR A 219 -21.18 6.42 -2.80
CA THR A 219 -21.45 5.82 -4.12
C THR A 219 -21.73 6.90 -5.17
N HIS A 220 -22.53 7.92 -4.82
CA HIS A 220 -22.79 9.04 -5.70
C HIS A 220 -21.50 9.77 -6.08
N LEU A 221 -20.61 10.03 -5.13
CA LEU A 221 -19.33 10.69 -5.38
C LEU A 221 -18.43 9.83 -6.29
N LYS A 222 -18.37 8.50 -6.07
CA LYS A 222 -17.60 7.58 -6.94
C LYS A 222 -18.08 7.63 -8.39
N GLN A 223 -19.39 7.55 -8.59
CA GLN A 223 -20.02 7.58 -9.91
C GLN A 223 -19.84 8.91 -10.64
N ASN A 224 -19.70 10.01 -9.91
CA ASN A 224 -19.57 11.36 -10.44
C ASN A 224 -18.18 11.99 -10.23
N TRP A 225 -17.17 11.17 -9.97
CA TRP A 225 -15.82 11.61 -9.60
C TRP A 225 -15.18 12.57 -10.62
N ASP A 226 -15.37 12.32 -11.92
CA ASP A 226 -14.82 13.20 -12.96
C ASP A 226 -15.49 14.59 -13.00
N SER A 227 -16.77 14.66 -12.67
CA SER A 227 -17.46 15.95 -12.54
C SER A 227 -16.98 16.68 -11.29
N TYR A 228 -16.89 15.96 -10.17
CA TYR A 228 -16.38 16.51 -8.91
C TYR A 228 -14.96 17.08 -9.08
N LYS A 229 -14.06 16.35 -9.75
CA LYS A 229 -12.70 16.85 -10.03
C LYS A 229 -12.72 18.17 -10.79
N ARG A 230 -13.53 18.27 -11.88
CA ARG A 230 -13.63 19.49 -12.69
C ARG A 230 -14.12 20.68 -11.84
N GLU A 231 -15.14 20.47 -11.01
CA GLU A 231 -15.75 21.51 -10.18
C GLU A 231 -14.78 22.03 -9.09
N HIS A 232 -13.91 21.14 -8.57
CA HIS A 232 -13.00 21.47 -7.49
C HIS A 232 -11.54 21.70 -7.97
N GLY A 233 -11.29 21.72 -9.28
CA GLY A 233 -9.98 21.97 -9.84
C GLY A 233 -8.94 20.89 -9.53
N ILE A 234 -9.37 19.67 -9.24
CA ILE A 234 -8.51 18.50 -8.99
C ILE A 234 -8.03 17.94 -10.33
N ARG A 235 -6.73 17.86 -10.52
CA ARG A 235 -6.08 17.42 -11.78
C ARG A 235 -5.74 15.95 -11.76
#